data_78428c510c93c7b874379680a11f9f91
#
_entry.id   78428c510c93c7b874379680a11f9f91
#
_cell.length_a   1.000
_cell.length_b   1.000
_cell.length_c   1.000
_cell.angle_alpha   90.00
_cell.angle_beta   90.00
_cell.angle_gamma   90.00
#
_symmetry.space_group_name_H-M   'P 1'
#
loop_
_entity.id
_entity.type
_entity.pdbx_description
1 polymer ?
#
loop_
_entity_poly.entity_id
_entity_poly.type
_entity_poly.pdbx_seq_one_letter_code
_entity_poly.pdbx_strand_id
1 'polypeptide(L)'
;MASGDYLPVQLDGTSFLVDTRQYARTTVPALREQRDNSAEAGENALDTSGAWTRSQTDWSYGAGQTHFDLDDSDRRRFASSSGIDPWTKGEITLLPITEEKLNATTSNLLVQRMGIYLYATHAETAEFTTSATPTSPTWTSFVARATHQIADITSDGTNIYFAFGSGAAIAKATLGASAIDAAWPTSGTQAADIIQVAAGRLIGALGANIFEIGANGDKLASSLDYTPTLASTTWVSVTGGPSGIFAAANTDDTGSIYHIDVSTTDGSLQTPVVGGQLPRGETINQILAYGEVLLIATTEGLRTALIDTNSNAVTIGPVIEESGEAFGLEAEGRFVWWGGSSGKIYRADLTRFTATLVPAWASDLVSTGGSGNVNSIARFGNKTYFGAATDGVYGESGTGVKVASGTLNIGEVSWSTVAPKLLRNVTVRQSRDQFDSTTTYRQAAPFAYNQGASTFRGTQVSVMPGTVKFKATNDNNAVSEVGPLSTGVPLDFDFASESSVSYNFEMTLTRDTSNTTLAPIIEDWVTSCIATPDRVDEIIAPIILKRQVLTSRNSGSPIMFDSATIFNTLRSRMEAGVTVDYIEGTRAEKVTIERLSMRPDRVSDNGAWWEGTLVVRLLTVPS
;
A
#
# COMPACT_ATOMS: atom_id res chain seq x y z
N MET A 1 27.77 38.55 -56.22
CA MET A 1 26.88 38.12 -55.14
C MET A 1 27.35 38.75 -53.85
N ALA A 2 26.47 39.38 -53.08
CA ALA A 2 26.83 40.04 -51.83
C ALA A 2 27.34 39.01 -50.79
N SER A 3 28.41 39.33 -50.09
CA SER A 3 29.16 38.41 -49.22
C SER A 3 28.51 38.04 -47.90
N GLY A 4 27.20 38.22 -47.75
CA GLY A 4 26.48 37.95 -46.52
C GLY A 4 25.35 36.90 -46.64
N ASP A 5 25.17 36.32 -47.84
CA ASP A 5 23.99 35.49 -48.10
C ASP A 5 24.22 33.98 -47.91
N TYR A 6 25.40 33.55 -47.44
CA TYR A 6 25.74 32.13 -47.34
C TYR A 6 26.45 31.78 -46.04
N LEU A 7 26.03 30.69 -45.42
CA LEU A 7 26.62 30.12 -44.21
C LEU A 7 27.35 28.82 -44.55
N PRO A 8 28.66 28.68 -44.25
CA PRO A 8 29.36 27.41 -44.40
C PRO A 8 28.96 26.44 -43.29
N VAL A 9 28.58 25.24 -43.68
CA VAL A 9 28.23 24.14 -42.76
C VAL A 9 28.94 22.87 -43.22
N GLN A 10 29.17 21.94 -42.31
CA GLN A 10 29.55 20.56 -42.63
C GLN A 10 28.42 19.60 -42.25
N LEU A 11 28.12 18.68 -43.15
CA LEU A 11 27.17 17.60 -42.91
C LEU A 11 27.79 16.28 -43.36
N ASP A 12 27.87 15.30 -42.45
CA ASP A 12 28.53 14.00 -42.68
C ASP A 12 29.95 14.15 -43.28
N GLY A 13 30.75 15.08 -42.73
CA GLY A 13 32.11 15.35 -43.14
C GLY A 13 32.27 16.16 -44.46
N THR A 14 31.17 16.46 -45.16
CA THR A 14 31.17 17.24 -46.40
C THR A 14 30.82 18.69 -46.14
N SER A 15 31.61 19.64 -46.65
CA SER A 15 31.38 21.07 -46.50
C SER A 15 30.38 21.58 -47.54
N PHE A 16 29.39 22.33 -47.12
CA PHE A 16 28.36 22.93 -47.96
C PHE A 16 28.20 24.42 -47.67
N LEU A 17 27.62 25.13 -48.62
CA LEU A 17 27.09 26.48 -48.41
C LEU A 17 25.57 26.44 -48.30
N VAL A 18 25.03 27.07 -47.27
CA VAL A 18 23.59 27.17 -46.99
C VAL A 18 23.14 28.61 -47.31
N ASP A 19 22.02 28.75 -47.96
CA ASP A 19 21.38 30.05 -48.20
C ASP A 19 20.79 30.59 -46.89
N THR A 20 21.37 31.63 -46.34
CA THR A 20 20.98 32.22 -45.07
C THR A 20 19.58 32.81 -45.06
N ARG A 21 19.01 33.13 -46.23
CA ARG A 21 17.66 33.67 -46.33
C ARG A 21 16.56 32.63 -46.11
N GLN A 22 16.90 31.35 -46.29
CA GLN A 22 15.97 30.22 -46.08
C GLN A 22 16.41 29.29 -44.98
N TYR A 23 17.57 29.57 -44.35
CA TYR A 23 18.07 28.85 -43.20
C TYR A 23 17.20 29.18 -41.97
N ALA A 24 16.79 28.15 -41.23
CA ALA A 24 16.08 28.29 -39.97
C ALA A 24 16.60 27.28 -38.95
N ARG A 25 16.76 27.72 -37.73
CA ARG A 25 17.01 26.88 -36.58
C ARG A 25 15.95 27.21 -35.53
N THR A 26 15.17 26.21 -35.11
CA THR A 26 14.06 26.37 -34.19
C THR A 26 14.14 25.26 -33.17
N THR A 27 14.08 25.62 -31.89
CA THR A 27 14.02 24.63 -30.82
C THR A 27 12.58 24.09 -30.72
N VAL A 28 12.43 22.78 -30.90
CA VAL A 28 11.15 22.07 -30.84
C VAL A 28 11.20 20.99 -29.77
N PRO A 29 10.07 20.56 -29.22
CA PRO A 29 10.03 19.38 -28.35
C PRO A 29 10.50 18.15 -29.13
N ALA A 30 11.29 17.28 -28.48
CA ALA A 30 11.61 15.96 -29.03
C ALA A 30 10.31 15.17 -29.30
N LEU A 31 10.38 14.21 -30.21
CA LEU A 31 9.27 13.30 -30.44
C LEU A 31 8.86 12.64 -29.12
N ARG A 32 7.57 12.72 -28.80
CA ARG A 32 7.01 12.19 -27.56
C ARG A 32 6.83 10.69 -27.70
N GLU A 33 7.09 10.00 -26.60
CA GLU A 33 6.78 8.59 -26.48
C GLU A 33 5.29 8.35 -26.67
N GLN A 34 4.93 7.42 -27.52
CA GLN A 34 3.55 7.02 -27.71
C GLN A 34 3.17 6.06 -26.59
N ARG A 35 2.16 6.41 -25.81
CA ARG A 35 1.61 5.52 -24.79
C ARG A 35 1.06 4.25 -25.47
N ASP A 36 1.45 3.09 -25.00
CA ASP A 36 0.85 1.83 -25.42
C ASP A 36 -0.55 1.69 -24.78
N ASN A 37 -1.56 2.07 -25.54
CA ASN A 37 -2.97 1.94 -25.16
C ASN A 37 -3.55 0.63 -25.72
N SER A 38 -2.83 -0.47 -25.58
CA SER A 38 -3.29 -1.78 -26.06
C SER A 38 -4.62 -2.25 -25.47
N ALA A 39 -5.07 -1.66 -24.36
CA ALA A 39 -6.34 -1.98 -23.70
C ALA A 39 -7.54 -1.16 -24.19
N GLU A 40 -7.35 -0.04 -24.89
CA GLU A 40 -8.43 0.83 -25.38
C GLU A 40 -8.33 0.97 -26.90
N ALA A 41 -8.84 -0.02 -27.62
CA ALA A 41 -8.98 0.04 -29.07
C ALA A 41 -9.91 1.18 -29.44
N GLY A 42 -9.37 2.32 -29.84
CA GLY A 42 -10.12 3.44 -30.41
C GLY A 42 -9.72 4.83 -29.95
N GLU A 43 -8.92 4.99 -28.91
CA GLU A 43 -8.40 6.32 -28.58
C GLU A 43 -7.09 6.57 -29.33
N ASN A 44 -7.17 7.50 -30.23
CA ASN A 44 -6.05 8.01 -31.02
C ASN A 44 -4.93 8.53 -30.13
N ALA A 45 -3.74 8.57 -30.72
CA ALA A 45 -2.51 9.08 -30.18
C ALA A 45 -2.70 10.12 -29.07
N LEU A 46 -1.97 9.97 -27.96
CA LEU A 46 -1.91 10.91 -26.84
C LEU A 46 -2.06 12.35 -27.33
N ASP A 47 -3.11 13.00 -26.88
CA ASP A 47 -3.16 14.46 -26.93
C ASP A 47 -2.08 14.99 -25.97
N THR A 48 -0.95 15.33 -26.55
CA THR A 48 0.21 15.83 -25.85
C THR A 48 0.11 17.32 -25.53
N SER A 49 -0.99 17.96 -25.90
CA SER A 49 -1.26 19.38 -25.66
C SER A 49 -1.85 19.68 -24.30
N GLY A 50 -2.37 18.68 -23.59
CA GLY A 50 -3.04 18.81 -22.30
C GLY A 50 -2.20 18.43 -21.10
N ALA A 51 -2.76 18.61 -19.91
CA ALA A 51 -2.22 18.06 -18.67
C ALA A 51 -2.65 16.60 -18.51
N TRP A 52 -1.72 15.75 -18.11
CA TRP A 52 -2.05 14.36 -17.73
C TRP A 52 -2.55 14.33 -16.30
N THR A 53 -3.61 13.60 -16.07
CA THR A 53 -4.23 13.51 -14.74
C THR A 53 -4.23 12.09 -14.20
N ARG A 54 -4.15 11.96 -12.88
CA ARG A 54 -4.42 10.74 -12.13
C ARG A 54 -5.27 11.09 -10.93
N SER A 55 -6.19 10.18 -10.59
CA SER A 55 -7.10 10.37 -9.46
C SER A 55 -7.36 9.06 -8.73
N GLN A 56 -7.72 9.15 -7.46
CA GLN A 56 -8.18 8.03 -6.65
C GLN A 56 -9.38 8.49 -5.82
N THR A 57 -10.44 7.68 -5.83
CA THR A 57 -11.71 7.96 -5.16
C THR A 57 -12.13 6.84 -4.21
N ASP A 58 -11.36 5.77 -4.12
CA ASP A 58 -11.58 4.64 -3.22
C ASP A 58 -10.23 4.05 -2.79
N TRP A 59 -10.10 3.67 -1.54
CA TRP A 59 -8.87 3.12 -0.96
C TRP A 59 -9.11 1.74 -0.35
N SER A 60 -10.31 1.22 -0.52
CA SER A 60 -10.81 0.05 0.21
C SER A 60 -10.18 -1.29 -0.20
N TYR A 61 -9.27 -1.30 -1.18
CA TYR A 61 -8.45 -2.45 -1.53
C TYR A 61 -7.07 -2.44 -0.83
N GLY A 62 -6.86 -1.47 0.08
CA GLY A 62 -5.79 -1.49 1.06
C GLY A 62 -4.40 -1.20 0.53
N ALA A 63 -3.42 -1.58 1.33
CA ALA A 63 -2.00 -1.33 1.12
C ALA A 63 -1.32 -2.36 0.18
N GLY A 64 -0.01 -2.15 -0.07
CA GLY A 64 0.86 -3.08 -0.78
C GLY A 64 1.03 -2.79 -2.28
N GLN A 65 0.62 -1.61 -2.76
CA GLN A 65 0.85 -1.19 -4.15
C GLN A 65 1.81 0.01 -4.18
N THR A 66 3.09 -0.26 -4.45
CA THR A 66 4.13 0.78 -4.48
C THR A 66 4.09 1.64 -5.74
N HIS A 67 3.61 1.10 -6.86
CA HIS A 67 3.47 1.81 -8.14
C HIS A 67 1.99 1.97 -8.47
N PHE A 68 1.48 3.18 -8.38
CA PHE A 68 0.05 3.49 -8.57
C PHE A 68 -0.46 3.16 -9.98
N ASP A 69 0.40 3.32 -11.00
CA ASP A 69 0.04 3.10 -12.40
C ASP A 69 0.30 1.66 -12.90
N LEU A 70 0.74 0.75 -12.04
CA LEU A 70 1.09 -0.62 -12.43
C LEU A 70 -0.15 -1.41 -12.90
N ASP A 71 -1.29 -1.14 -12.29
CA ASP A 71 -2.58 -1.70 -12.67
C ASP A 71 -3.61 -0.60 -12.84
N ASP A 72 -3.87 -0.20 -14.09
CA ASP A 72 -4.89 0.81 -14.42
C ASP A 72 -6.30 0.38 -13.98
N SER A 73 -6.55 -0.93 -13.77
CA SER A 73 -7.84 -1.46 -13.35
C SER A 73 -8.07 -1.33 -11.85
N ASP A 74 -7.04 -1.16 -11.03
CA ASP A 74 -7.17 -1.16 -9.57
C ASP A 74 -6.55 0.07 -8.88
N ARG A 75 -7.09 1.25 -9.17
CA ARG A 75 -6.74 2.51 -8.51
C ARG A 75 -7.38 2.65 -7.11
N ARG A 76 -7.65 1.54 -6.43
CA ARG A 76 -8.25 1.49 -5.08
C ARG A 76 -7.26 1.06 -4.01
N ARG A 77 -5.98 0.92 -4.40
CA ARG A 77 -4.88 0.55 -3.51
C ARG A 77 -3.95 1.73 -3.27
N PHE A 78 -3.12 1.58 -2.26
CA PHE A 78 -2.05 2.52 -1.90
C PHE A 78 -0.80 1.75 -1.44
N ALA A 79 0.33 2.42 -1.30
CA ALA A 79 1.57 1.75 -0.91
C ALA A 79 1.55 1.36 0.57
N SER A 80 1.28 2.32 1.46
CA SER A 80 1.22 2.08 2.90
C SER A 80 0.43 3.17 3.62
N SER A 81 -0.02 2.88 4.83
CA SER A 81 -0.69 3.87 5.68
C SER A 81 -0.28 3.72 7.15
N SER A 82 -0.45 4.79 7.91
CA SER A 82 -0.32 4.79 9.37
C SER A 82 -1.32 5.77 9.95
N GLY A 83 -2.14 5.33 10.90
CA GLY A 83 -3.16 6.18 11.53
C GLY A 83 -4.33 6.57 10.63
N ILE A 84 -4.49 5.94 9.46
CA ILE A 84 -5.56 6.19 8.48
C ILE A 84 -6.55 5.03 8.49
N ASP A 85 -7.85 5.33 8.45
CA ASP A 85 -8.94 4.38 8.24
C ASP A 85 -9.41 4.44 6.77
N PRO A 86 -9.08 3.44 5.92
CA PRO A 86 -9.45 3.38 4.51
C PRO A 86 -10.73 2.56 4.24
N TRP A 87 -11.39 2.03 5.28
CA TRP A 87 -12.39 0.98 5.12
C TRP A 87 -13.80 1.49 4.81
N THR A 88 -14.04 2.80 4.92
CA THR A 88 -15.25 3.41 4.40
C THR A 88 -15.09 3.61 2.91
N LYS A 89 -16.00 3.04 2.11
CA LYS A 89 -15.93 3.16 0.65
C LYS A 89 -16.02 4.61 0.21
N GLY A 90 -15.03 5.06 -0.56
CA GLY A 90 -14.97 6.42 -1.10
C GLY A 90 -14.54 7.49 -0.10
N GLU A 91 -14.02 7.11 1.07
CA GLU A 91 -13.58 8.05 2.09
C GLU A 91 -12.37 7.51 2.84
N ILE A 92 -11.46 8.40 3.23
CA ILE A 92 -10.43 8.14 4.24
C ILE A 92 -10.49 9.18 5.34
N THR A 93 -10.18 8.74 6.56
CA THR A 93 -10.10 9.60 7.74
C THR A 93 -9.05 9.05 8.71
N LEU A 94 -8.87 9.72 9.86
CA LEU A 94 -7.98 9.24 10.90
C LEU A 94 -8.62 8.12 11.74
N LEU A 95 -7.79 7.15 12.16
CA LEU A 95 -8.16 6.13 13.15
C LEU A 95 -8.42 6.75 14.54
N PRO A 96 -9.18 6.07 15.41
CA PRO A 96 -9.24 6.44 16.82
C PRO A 96 -7.89 6.21 17.51
N ILE A 97 -7.62 6.93 18.60
CA ILE A 97 -6.50 6.62 19.47
C ILE A 97 -6.79 5.34 20.26
N THR A 98 -5.71 4.73 20.73
CA THR A 98 -5.78 3.66 21.74
C THR A 98 -5.51 4.24 23.12
N GLU A 99 -6.12 3.65 24.12
CA GLU A 99 -5.93 3.97 25.53
C GLU A 99 -5.58 2.70 26.28
N GLU A 100 -4.65 2.79 27.22
CA GLU A 100 -4.35 1.71 28.14
C GLU A 100 -5.57 1.45 29.03
N LYS A 101 -6.06 0.22 29.04
CA LYS A 101 -7.25 -0.21 29.80
C LYS A 101 -6.88 -1.05 31.01
N LEU A 102 -5.73 -1.68 30.97
CA LEU A 102 -5.17 -2.45 32.07
C LEU A 102 -3.65 -2.40 32.00
N ASN A 103 -3.02 -1.92 33.05
CA ASN A 103 -1.56 -1.94 33.16
C ASN A 103 -1.10 -3.34 33.56
N ALA A 104 -0.40 -4.02 32.67
CA ALA A 104 0.13 -5.36 32.87
C ALA A 104 1.45 -5.54 32.10
N THR A 105 2.55 -5.71 32.82
CA THR A 105 3.91 -5.72 32.26
C THR A 105 4.46 -7.14 32.07
N THR A 106 3.63 -8.08 31.62
CA THR A 106 4.03 -9.48 31.41
C THR A 106 4.20 -9.81 29.93
N SER A 107 5.06 -10.78 29.63
CA SER A 107 5.34 -11.19 28.25
C SER A 107 4.15 -11.93 27.61
N ASN A 108 3.37 -12.69 28.39
CA ASN A 108 2.19 -13.40 27.92
C ASN A 108 0.94 -12.69 28.44
N LEU A 109 0.38 -11.84 27.58
CA LEU A 109 -0.81 -11.06 27.86
C LEU A 109 -1.89 -11.46 26.86
N LEU A 110 -2.94 -12.15 27.33
CA LEU A 110 -4.03 -12.63 26.50
C LEU A 110 -5.27 -11.78 26.74
N VAL A 111 -5.95 -11.42 25.67
CA VAL A 111 -7.24 -10.72 25.71
C VAL A 111 -8.22 -11.49 24.85
N GLN A 112 -9.34 -11.89 25.40
CA GLN A 112 -10.35 -12.67 24.69
C GLN A 112 -11.77 -12.29 25.11
N ARG A 113 -12.67 -12.19 24.12
CA ARG A 113 -14.10 -12.06 24.38
C ARG A 113 -14.71 -13.41 24.66
N MET A 114 -15.46 -13.52 25.77
CA MET A 114 -16.18 -14.73 26.17
C MET A 114 -17.61 -14.35 26.56
N GLY A 115 -18.53 -14.53 25.63
CA GLY A 115 -19.93 -14.12 25.81
C GLY A 115 -20.07 -12.61 26.01
N ILE A 116 -20.57 -12.21 27.17
CA ILE A 116 -20.75 -10.80 27.56
C ILE A 116 -19.55 -10.23 28.32
N TYR A 117 -18.50 -11.03 28.49
CA TYR A 117 -17.28 -10.64 29.21
C TYR A 117 -16.13 -10.42 28.26
N LEU A 118 -15.28 -9.47 28.60
CA LEU A 118 -13.91 -9.34 28.08
C LEU A 118 -12.98 -9.80 29.17
N TYR A 119 -12.21 -10.86 28.90
CA TYR A 119 -11.16 -11.35 29.77
C TYR A 119 -9.79 -10.84 29.34
N ALA A 120 -8.96 -10.53 30.33
CA ALA A 120 -7.54 -10.27 30.17
C ALA A 120 -6.78 -11.13 31.15
N THR A 121 -5.66 -11.71 30.74
CA THR A 121 -4.80 -12.50 31.65
C THR A 121 -3.37 -11.99 31.61
N HIS A 122 -2.78 -11.89 32.79
CA HIS A 122 -1.39 -11.52 32.96
C HIS A 122 -0.76 -12.27 34.14
N ALA A 123 0.42 -12.83 33.95
CA ALA A 123 1.03 -13.69 34.93
C ALA A 123 0.05 -14.78 35.44
N GLU A 124 -0.21 -14.83 36.74
CA GLU A 124 -1.12 -15.78 37.40
C GLU A 124 -2.56 -15.26 37.53
N THR A 125 -2.82 -14.03 37.10
CA THR A 125 -4.07 -13.31 37.32
C THR A 125 -4.93 -13.32 36.08
N ALA A 126 -6.21 -13.60 36.25
CA ALA A 126 -7.27 -13.36 35.28
C ALA A 126 -8.14 -12.19 35.73
N GLU A 127 -8.44 -11.31 34.81
CA GLU A 127 -9.31 -10.17 35.02
C GLU A 127 -10.43 -10.16 33.99
N PHE A 128 -11.63 -9.72 34.38
CA PHE A 128 -12.72 -9.60 33.44
C PHE A 128 -13.58 -8.36 33.68
N THR A 129 -14.21 -7.90 32.63
CA THR A 129 -15.17 -6.79 32.65
C THR A 129 -16.33 -7.07 31.72
N THR A 130 -17.51 -6.51 32.03
CA THR A 130 -18.68 -6.52 31.16
C THR A 130 -18.89 -5.20 30.43
N SER A 131 -18.07 -4.21 30.73
CA SER A 131 -18.24 -2.86 30.22
C SER A 131 -17.60 -2.69 28.86
N ALA A 132 -18.40 -2.68 27.80
CA ALA A 132 -17.97 -2.56 26.42
C ALA A 132 -17.49 -1.15 26.00
N THR A 133 -17.79 -0.11 26.78
CA THR A 133 -17.54 1.29 26.37
C THR A 133 -16.91 2.17 27.45
N PRO A 134 -16.15 1.68 28.39
CA PRO A 134 -15.67 2.56 29.45
C PRO A 134 -14.42 3.31 29.03
N THR A 135 -14.37 4.57 29.38
CA THR A 135 -13.11 5.31 29.47
C THR A 135 -12.17 4.66 30.47
N SER A 136 -12.73 3.98 31.48
CA SER A 136 -11.99 3.19 32.47
C SER A 136 -12.82 1.98 32.85
N PRO A 137 -12.57 0.79 32.28
CA PRO A 137 -13.28 -0.43 32.66
C PRO A 137 -13.00 -0.78 34.11
N THR A 138 -14.06 -1.19 34.82
CA THR A 138 -13.87 -1.80 36.14
C THR A 138 -13.56 -3.27 35.92
N TRP A 139 -12.35 -3.66 36.25
CA TRP A 139 -11.90 -5.04 36.17
C TRP A 139 -12.16 -5.77 37.49
N THR A 140 -12.66 -6.97 37.37
CA THR A 140 -12.75 -7.92 38.51
C THR A 140 -11.62 -8.92 38.34
N SER A 141 -10.70 -8.96 39.29
CA SER A 141 -9.51 -9.80 39.22
C SER A 141 -9.57 -10.99 40.16
N PHE A 142 -8.96 -12.09 39.78
CA PHE A 142 -8.71 -13.25 40.63
C PHE A 142 -7.45 -13.99 40.20
N VAL A 143 -6.81 -14.68 41.14
CA VAL A 143 -5.65 -15.53 40.87
C VAL A 143 -6.16 -16.88 40.39
N ALA A 144 -5.85 -17.23 39.12
CA ALA A 144 -6.26 -18.51 38.56
C ALA A 144 -5.44 -19.68 39.15
N ARG A 145 -4.13 -19.48 39.31
CA ARG A 145 -3.24 -20.41 40.03
C ARG A 145 -1.97 -19.69 40.47
N ALA A 146 -1.78 -19.62 41.80
CA ALA A 146 -0.64 -18.93 42.37
C ALA A 146 0.70 -19.51 41.85
N THR A 147 1.65 -18.63 41.56
CA THR A 147 3.03 -18.92 41.09
C THR A 147 3.15 -19.56 39.69
N HIS A 148 2.05 -19.63 38.92
CA HIS A 148 2.06 -20.22 37.58
C HIS A 148 1.44 -19.24 36.55
N GLN A 149 2.23 -18.90 35.55
CA GLN A 149 1.76 -18.02 34.48
C GLN A 149 0.69 -18.70 33.63
N ILE A 150 -0.39 -17.98 33.32
CA ILE A 150 -1.39 -18.43 32.38
C ILE A 150 -0.78 -18.44 30.96
N ALA A 151 -0.78 -19.62 30.34
CA ALA A 151 -0.23 -19.83 29.01
C ALA A 151 -1.29 -19.62 27.91
N ASP A 152 -2.52 -20.12 28.13
CA ASP A 152 -3.63 -20.01 27.18
C ASP A 152 -4.98 -20.03 27.91
N ILE A 153 -6.01 -19.48 27.27
CA ILE A 153 -7.39 -19.42 27.77
C ILE A 153 -8.41 -19.72 26.69
N THR A 154 -9.51 -20.35 27.07
CA THR A 154 -10.65 -20.60 26.16
C THR A 154 -11.96 -20.68 26.94
N SER A 155 -13.10 -20.70 26.25
CA SER A 155 -14.42 -20.83 26.87
C SER A 155 -15.37 -21.72 26.06
N ASP A 156 -16.20 -22.49 26.74
CA ASP A 156 -17.32 -23.23 26.16
C ASP A 156 -18.64 -22.45 26.19
N GLY A 157 -18.61 -21.16 26.61
CA GLY A 157 -19.77 -20.32 26.77
C GLY A 157 -20.42 -20.38 28.17
N THR A 158 -20.00 -21.33 29.01
CA THR A 158 -20.45 -21.49 30.41
C THR A 158 -19.27 -21.34 31.37
N ASN A 159 -18.14 -21.94 31.01
CA ASN A 159 -16.93 -21.93 31.78
C ASN A 159 -15.79 -21.29 30.99
N ILE A 160 -14.80 -20.77 31.69
CA ILE A 160 -13.48 -20.41 31.19
C ILE A 160 -12.48 -21.46 31.66
N TYR A 161 -11.58 -21.84 30.77
CA TYR A 161 -10.51 -22.80 31.01
C TYR A 161 -9.15 -22.12 30.89
N PHE A 162 -8.20 -22.54 31.72
CA PHE A 162 -6.86 -21.97 31.81
C PHE A 162 -5.81 -23.06 31.65
N ALA A 163 -4.81 -22.83 30.83
CA ALA A 163 -3.59 -23.62 30.73
C ALA A 163 -2.41 -22.88 31.40
N PHE A 164 -1.48 -23.61 32.01
CA PHE A 164 -0.31 -23.07 32.73
C PHE A 164 1.02 -23.70 32.30
N GLY A 165 1.04 -24.37 31.18
CA GLY A 165 2.22 -25.12 30.75
C GLY A 165 2.45 -26.39 31.56
N SER A 166 3.65 -26.94 31.49
CA SER A 166 4.03 -28.16 32.20
C SER A 166 4.15 -27.99 33.71
N GLY A 167 4.14 -26.75 34.20
CA GLY A 167 4.38 -26.45 35.61
C GLY A 167 3.17 -26.70 36.53
N ALA A 168 1.95 -26.68 35.98
CA ALA A 168 0.74 -26.82 36.78
C ALA A 168 -0.40 -27.46 36.01
N ALA A 169 -1.34 -28.08 36.76
CA ALA A 169 -2.56 -28.58 36.18
C ALA A 169 -3.46 -27.44 35.67
N ILE A 170 -4.16 -27.69 34.56
CA ILE A 170 -5.19 -26.79 34.03
C ILE A 170 -6.22 -26.42 35.08
N ALA A 171 -6.94 -25.31 34.87
CA ALA A 171 -7.98 -24.89 35.78
C ALA A 171 -9.25 -24.50 35.01
N LYS A 172 -10.37 -24.48 35.71
CA LYS A 172 -11.70 -24.07 35.21
C LYS A 172 -12.35 -23.09 36.20
N ALA A 173 -13.07 -22.11 35.68
CA ALA A 173 -13.97 -21.27 36.44
C ALA A 173 -15.30 -21.09 35.68
N THR A 174 -16.38 -20.83 36.36
CA THR A 174 -17.61 -20.38 35.69
C THR A 174 -17.41 -18.98 35.11
N LEU A 175 -17.93 -18.68 33.93
CA LEU A 175 -17.85 -17.33 33.35
C LEU A 175 -18.43 -16.29 34.30
N GLY A 176 -17.67 -15.22 34.55
CA GLY A 176 -18.02 -14.14 35.47
C GLY A 176 -17.82 -14.46 36.95
N ALA A 177 -17.33 -15.65 37.30
CA ALA A 177 -16.91 -15.96 38.67
C ALA A 177 -15.49 -15.50 38.96
N SER A 178 -15.23 -15.14 40.19
CA SER A 178 -13.91 -14.66 40.68
C SER A 178 -13.11 -15.75 41.40
N ALA A 179 -13.37 -17.02 41.11
CA ALA A 179 -12.66 -18.15 41.69
C ALA A 179 -12.68 -19.36 40.75
N ILE A 180 -11.59 -20.15 40.78
CA ILE A 180 -11.51 -21.43 40.07
C ILE A 180 -12.32 -22.53 40.78
N ASP A 181 -12.70 -23.57 40.03
CA ASP A 181 -13.19 -24.82 40.56
C ASP A 181 -12.03 -25.64 41.13
N ALA A 182 -11.91 -25.71 42.42
CA ALA A 182 -10.82 -26.39 43.11
C ALA A 182 -10.81 -27.93 42.92
N ALA A 183 -11.94 -28.51 42.48
CA ALA A 183 -12.08 -29.95 42.25
C ALA A 183 -11.78 -30.35 40.80
N TRP A 184 -11.41 -29.41 39.95
CA TRP A 184 -11.14 -29.66 38.54
C TRP A 184 -9.71 -29.27 38.16
N PRO A 185 -8.90 -30.10 37.43
CA PRO A 185 -9.21 -31.47 36.97
C PRO A 185 -9.25 -32.49 38.14
N THR A 186 -9.97 -33.58 37.93
CA THR A 186 -10.16 -34.59 39.00
C THR A 186 -8.85 -35.27 39.43
N SER A 187 -7.92 -35.48 38.49
CA SER A 187 -6.58 -36.00 38.81
C SER A 187 -5.73 -35.00 39.56
N GLY A 188 -6.02 -33.71 39.42
CA GLY A 188 -5.19 -32.62 39.94
C GLY A 188 -3.82 -32.44 39.24
N THR A 189 -3.54 -33.19 38.16
CA THR A 189 -2.22 -33.23 37.49
C THR A 189 -2.25 -32.97 35.98
N GLN A 190 -3.43 -32.94 35.32
CA GLN A 190 -3.49 -32.71 33.88
C GLN A 190 -2.97 -31.31 33.52
N ALA A 191 -1.88 -31.24 32.78
CA ALA A 191 -1.23 -30.01 32.33
C ALA A 191 -1.42 -29.79 30.83
N ALA A 192 -1.35 -28.53 30.40
CA ALA A 192 -1.37 -28.13 29.00
C ALA A 192 -0.67 -26.78 28.79
N ASP A 193 0.02 -26.61 27.63
CA ASP A 193 0.52 -25.33 27.14
C ASP A 193 -0.59 -24.57 26.39
N ILE A 194 -1.44 -25.31 25.67
CA ILE A 194 -2.55 -24.82 24.88
C ILE A 194 -3.83 -25.48 25.37
N ILE A 195 -4.90 -24.69 25.43
CA ILE A 195 -6.23 -25.18 25.74
C ILE A 195 -7.27 -24.44 24.89
N GLN A 196 -8.00 -25.18 24.02
CA GLN A 196 -8.95 -24.58 23.12
C GLN A 196 -10.26 -25.38 23.01
N VAL A 197 -11.38 -24.67 22.98
CA VAL A 197 -12.67 -25.27 22.62
C VAL A 197 -12.82 -25.21 21.10
N ALA A 198 -12.78 -26.35 20.46
CA ALA A 198 -12.87 -26.49 19.01
C ALA A 198 -13.95 -27.51 18.64
N ALA A 199 -14.88 -27.17 17.76
CA ALA A 199 -16.01 -28.00 17.37
C ALA A 199 -16.81 -28.61 18.56
N GLY A 200 -16.97 -27.83 19.65
CA GLY A 200 -17.64 -28.26 20.87
C GLY A 200 -16.87 -29.23 21.77
N ARG A 201 -15.56 -29.41 21.49
CA ARG A 201 -14.63 -30.26 22.23
C ARG A 201 -13.55 -29.43 22.90
N LEU A 202 -13.12 -29.85 24.10
CA LEU A 202 -11.99 -29.22 24.79
C LEU A 202 -10.72 -29.98 24.43
N ILE A 203 -9.81 -29.31 23.75
CA ILE A 203 -8.54 -29.85 23.27
C ILE A 203 -7.42 -29.22 24.09
N GLY A 204 -6.51 -30.05 24.56
CA GLY A 204 -5.27 -29.63 25.21
C GLY A 204 -4.05 -30.07 24.40
N ALA A 205 -2.97 -29.31 24.49
CA ALA A 205 -1.67 -29.75 24.01
C ALA A 205 -0.58 -29.42 25.03
N LEU A 206 0.42 -30.29 25.14
CA LEU A 206 1.60 -30.12 25.98
C LEU A 206 2.83 -30.60 25.22
N GLY A 207 3.68 -29.66 24.85
CA GLY A 207 4.84 -29.95 23.98
C GLY A 207 4.43 -30.65 22.69
N ALA A 208 4.89 -31.85 22.46
CA ALA A 208 4.57 -32.66 21.27
C ALA A 208 3.24 -33.44 21.37
N ASN A 209 2.60 -33.51 22.52
CA ASN A 209 1.38 -34.30 22.71
C ASN A 209 0.13 -33.41 22.59
N ILE A 210 -0.83 -33.81 21.74
CA ILE A 210 -2.17 -33.22 21.65
C ILE A 210 -3.22 -34.23 22.06
N PHE A 211 -4.23 -33.82 22.83
CA PHE A 211 -5.22 -34.70 23.43
C PHE A 211 -6.55 -34.03 23.65
N GLU A 212 -7.62 -34.82 23.71
CA GLU A 212 -8.94 -34.36 24.14
C GLU A 212 -9.04 -34.41 25.67
N ILE A 213 -9.66 -33.37 26.25
CA ILE A 213 -9.91 -33.25 27.67
C ILE A 213 -11.40 -33.58 27.95
N GLY A 214 -11.62 -34.53 28.82
CA GLY A 214 -12.98 -34.93 29.24
C GLY A 214 -13.62 -33.92 30.20
N ALA A 215 -14.88 -34.13 30.50
CA ALA A 215 -15.66 -33.27 31.41
C ALA A 215 -15.07 -33.18 32.82
N ASN A 216 -14.37 -34.23 33.25
CA ASN A 216 -13.64 -34.29 34.52
C ASN A 216 -12.31 -33.52 34.54
N GLY A 217 -11.88 -33.00 33.40
CA GLY A 217 -10.61 -32.26 33.25
C GLY A 217 -9.38 -33.12 32.95
N ASP A 218 -9.54 -34.43 32.91
CA ASP A 218 -8.46 -35.34 32.58
C ASP A 218 -8.50 -35.73 31.12
N LYS A 219 -7.35 -36.19 30.60
CA LYS A 219 -7.24 -36.71 29.25
C LYS A 219 -8.27 -37.82 29.01
N LEU A 220 -8.99 -37.76 27.89
CA LEU A 220 -10.00 -38.75 27.52
C LEU A 220 -9.34 -39.96 26.83
N ALA A 221 -9.23 -41.08 27.55
CA ALA A 221 -8.50 -42.26 27.10
C ALA A 221 -9.06 -42.94 25.83
N SER A 222 -10.34 -42.70 25.49
CA SER A 222 -11.02 -43.28 24.32
C SER A 222 -11.10 -42.35 23.09
N SER A 223 -10.36 -41.26 23.08
CA SER A 223 -10.37 -40.27 22.01
C SER A 223 -8.96 -39.84 21.64
N LEU A 224 -8.77 -38.60 21.17
CA LEU A 224 -7.50 -38.07 20.74
C LEU A 224 -6.45 -38.12 21.85
N ASP A 225 -5.37 -38.83 21.58
CA ASP A 225 -4.12 -38.83 22.32
C ASP A 225 -2.99 -39.12 21.35
N TYR A 226 -2.34 -38.08 20.83
CA TYR A 226 -1.41 -38.22 19.74
C TYR A 226 -0.11 -37.47 19.98
N THR A 227 0.98 -38.16 19.73
CA THR A 227 2.35 -37.59 19.74
C THR A 227 2.99 -37.91 18.39
N PRO A 228 3.38 -36.91 17.58
CA PRO A 228 4.12 -37.13 16.35
C PRO A 228 5.42 -37.90 16.57
N THR A 229 5.86 -38.62 15.54
CA THR A 229 7.12 -39.37 15.59
C THR A 229 8.37 -38.49 15.65
N LEU A 230 8.27 -37.24 15.19
CA LEU A 230 9.36 -36.27 15.25
C LEU A 230 9.37 -35.58 16.62
N ALA A 231 10.41 -35.79 17.37
CA ALA A 231 10.54 -35.31 18.74
C ALA A 231 10.62 -33.77 18.87
N SER A 232 11.01 -33.07 17.79
CA SER A 232 11.08 -31.61 17.75
C SER A 232 9.73 -30.93 17.49
N THR A 233 8.65 -31.72 17.29
CA THR A 233 7.32 -31.16 17.05
C THR A 233 6.76 -30.51 18.32
N THR A 234 6.24 -29.29 18.17
CA THR A 234 5.54 -28.56 19.23
C THR A 234 4.23 -28.02 18.68
N TRP A 235 3.12 -28.35 19.33
CA TRP A 235 1.82 -27.78 19.02
C TRP A 235 1.76 -26.32 19.47
N VAL A 236 1.18 -25.45 18.62
CA VAL A 236 1.15 -24.00 18.87
C VAL A 236 -0.23 -23.38 18.87
N SER A 237 -1.19 -23.99 18.16
CA SER A 237 -2.56 -23.45 18.10
C SER A 237 -3.57 -24.49 17.64
N VAL A 238 -4.82 -24.37 18.09
CA VAL A 238 -5.95 -25.21 17.70
C VAL A 238 -7.16 -24.33 17.39
N THR A 239 -7.95 -24.68 16.37
CA THR A 239 -9.18 -23.97 16.01
C THR A 239 -10.23 -24.92 15.47
N GLY A 240 -11.51 -24.61 15.69
CA GLY A 240 -12.62 -25.33 15.07
C GLY A 240 -12.91 -24.79 13.67
N GLY A 241 -12.94 -25.66 12.68
CA GLY A 241 -13.28 -25.34 11.29
C GLY A 241 -14.58 -25.96 10.80
N PRO A 242 -14.95 -25.73 9.54
CA PRO A 242 -16.23 -26.18 8.98
C PRO A 242 -16.33 -27.71 8.87
N SER A 243 -15.22 -28.43 8.77
CA SER A 243 -15.16 -29.88 8.55
C SER A 243 -14.50 -30.64 9.70
N GLY A 244 -14.19 -30.00 10.83
CA GLY A 244 -13.53 -30.63 11.96
C GLY A 244 -12.66 -29.68 12.75
N ILE A 245 -11.58 -30.19 13.31
CA ILE A 245 -10.63 -29.42 14.11
C ILE A 245 -9.34 -29.27 13.33
N PHE A 246 -8.79 -28.07 13.30
CA PHE A 246 -7.47 -27.78 12.73
C PHE A 246 -6.50 -27.48 13.87
N ALA A 247 -5.33 -28.07 13.81
CA ALA A 247 -4.26 -27.85 14.77
C ALA A 247 -2.96 -27.49 14.03
N ALA A 248 -2.21 -26.55 14.57
CA ALA A 248 -0.91 -26.15 14.02
C ALA A 248 0.21 -26.65 14.91
N ALA A 249 1.27 -27.15 14.28
CA ALA A 249 2.48 -27.54 14.95
C ALA A 249 3.72 -27.09 14.18
N ASN A 250 4.74 -26.69 14.92
CA ASN A 250 6.05 -26.38 14.38
C ASN A 250 7.00 -27.56 14.60
N THR A 251 7.78 -27.89 13.59
CA THR A 251 8.80 -28.94 13.64
C THR A 251 10.10 -28.35 13.10
N ASP A 252 11.10 -28.18 13.96
CA ASP A 252 12.33 -27.44 13.65
C ASP A 252 12.03 -26.03 13.10
N ASP A 253 12.19 -25.80 11.80
CA ASP A 253 12.04 -24.52 11.11
C ASP A 253 10.80 -24.47 10.17
N THR A 254 9.83 -25.38 10.36
CA THR A 254 8.69 -25.49 9.45
C THR A 254 7.38 -25.66 10.19
N GLY A 255 6.40 -24.84 9.84
CA GLY A 255 5.03 -24.94 10.34
C GLY A 255 4.18 -25.91 9.53
N SER A 256 3.37 -26.73 10.20
CA SER A 256 2.44 -27.68 9.59
C SER A 256 1.04 -27.54 10.18
N ILE A 257 0.03 -27.68 9.34
CA ILE A 257 -1.38 -27.64 9.71
C ILE A 257 -1.92 -29.06 9.61
N TYR A 258 -2.53 -29.52 10.67
CA TYR A 258 -3.15 -30.83 10.78
C TYR A 258 -4.66 -30.68 10.83
N HIS A 259 -5.35 -31.63 10.21
CA HIS A 259 -6.79 -31.80 10.35
C HIS A 259 -7.08 -32.99 11.27
N ILE A 260 -8.06 -32.85 12.15
CA ILE A 260 -8.51 -33.87 13.09
C ILE A 260 -10.00 -34.11 12.84
N ASP A 261 -10.32 -35.25 12.28
CA ASP A 261 -11.70 -35.66 12.01
C ASP A 261 -12.43 -36.12 13.28
N VAL A 262 -13.74 -35.99 13.26
CA VAL A 262 -14.63 -36.59 14.24
C VAL A 262 -15.20 -37.90 13.67
N SER A 263 -14.96 -39.02 14.32
CA SER A 263 -15.51 -40.33 13.94
C SER A 263 -17.03 -40.29 13.86
N THR A 264 -17.58 -40.68 12.74
CA THR A 264 -19.04 -40.79 12.56
C THR A 264 -19.64 -42.00 13.29
N THR A 265 -18.81 -42.93 13.77
CA THR A 265 -19.24 -44.16 14.42
C THR A 265 -19.45 -44.01 15.90
N ASP A 266 -18.50 -43.38 16.59
CA ASP A 266 -18.51 -43.26 18.06
C ASP A 266 -18.31 -41.82 18.57
N GLY A 267 -18.09 -40.87 17.63
CA GLY A 267 -17.85 -39.47 17.95
C GLY A 267 -16.45 -39.18 18.52
N SER A 268 -15.54 -40.17 18.55
CA SER A 268 -14.16 -39.93 19.00
C SER A 268 -13.37 -39.08 17.99
N LEU A 269 -12.38 -38.35 18.48
CA LEU A 269 -11.45 -37.62 17.61
C LEU A 269 -10.42 -38.58 17.03
N GLN A 270 -10.17 -38.46 15.74
CA GLN A 270 -9.24 -39.30 14.99
C GLN A 270 -7.80 -38.77 15.09
N THR A 271 -6.85 -39.58 14.66
CA THR A 271 -5.45 -39.19 14.54
C THR A 271 -5.28 -38.02 13.60
N PRO A 272 -4.52 -36.98 13.98
CA PRO A 272 -4.24 -35.82 13.13
C PRO A 272 -3.59 -36.20 11.81
N VAL A 273 -4.08 -35.63 10.71
CA VAL A 273 -3.54 -35.81 9.37
C VAL A 273 -3.05 -34.46 8.85
N VAL A 274 -1.87 -34.43 8.22
CA VAL A 274 -1.33 -33.18 7.65
C VAL A 274 -2.24 -32.72 6.50
N GLY A 275 -2.84 -31.55 6.66
CA GLY A 275 -3.66 -30.88 5.66
C GLY A 275 -2.91 -29.83 4.83
N GLY A 276 -1.82 -29.28 5.38
CA GLY A 276 -0.98 -28.28 4.71
C GLY A 276 0.34 -28.08 5.43
N GLN A 277 1.33 -27.54 4.71
CA GLN A 277 2.66 -27.24 5.26
C GLN A 277 3.17 -25.91 4.71
N LEU A 278 3.80 -25.10 5.57
CA LEU A 278 4.44 -23.85 5.20
C LEU A 278 5.79 -24.10 4.51
N PRO A 279 6.30 -23.10 3.79
CA PRO A 279 7.68 -23.12 3.32
C PRO A 279 8.67 -23.30 4.48
N ARG A 280 9.83 -23.88 4.16
CA ARG A 280 10.91 -24.02 5.13
C ARG A 280 11.44 -22.67 5.58
N GLY A 281 11.71 -22.51 6.85
CA GLY A 281 12.14 -21.26 7.49
C GLY A 281 10.97 -20.46 8.05
N GLU A 282 9.74 -20.89 7.85
CA GLU A 282 8.54 -20.21 8.33
C GLU A 282 7.79 -21.07 9.33
N THR A 283 7.53 -20.51 10.51
CA THR A 283 6.80 -21.18 11.60
C THR A 283 5.49 -20.48 11.90
N ILE A 284 4.56 -21.21 12.51
CA ILE A 284 3.22 -20.71 12.84
C ILE A 284 3.22 -20.19 14.28
N ASN A 285 2.64 -19.01 14.49
CA ASN A 285 2.37 -18.46 15.81
C ASN A 285 0.95 -18.76 16.27
N GLN A 286 -0.04 -18.63 15.35
CA GLN A 286 -1.45 -18.90 15.66
C GLN A 286 -2.21 -19.26 14.37
N ILE A 287 -3.29 -20.05 14.50
CA ILE A 287 -4.28 -20.25 13.45
C ILE A 287 -5.69 -19.90 13.93
N LEU A 288 -6.52 -19.41 13.01
CA LEU A 288 -7.94 -19.13 13.28
C LEU A 288 -8.76 -19.49 12.04
N ALA A 289 -9.68 -20.44 12.18
CA ALA A 289 -10.64 -20.75 11.12
C ALA A 289 -11.85 -19.79 11.22
N TYR A 290 -12.18 -19.17 10.10
CA TYR A 290 -13.33 -18.27 9.97
C TYR A 290 -14.11 -18.56 8.69
N GLY A 291 -15.20 -19.30 8.81
CA GLY A 291 -15.88 -19.90 7.67
C GLY A 291 -14.97 -20.91 6.96
N GLU A 292 -14.83 -20.81 5.65
CA GLU A 292 -13.95 -21.66 4.84
C GLU A 292 -12.52 -21.13 4.73
N VAL A 293 -12.23 -19.99 5.35
CA VAL A 293 -10.90 -19.37 5.36
C VAL A 293 -10.16 -19.76 6.64
N LEU A 294 -8.93 -20.21 6.50
CA LEU A 294 -8.00 -20.37 7.62
C LEU A 294 -7.00 -19.22 7.59
N LEU A 295 -6.95 -18.47 8.67
CA LEU A 295 -5.96 -17.43 8.92
C LEU A 295 -4.76 -18.08 9.61
N ILE A 296 -3.56 -17.74 9.18
CA ILE A 296 -2.31 -18.31 9.68
C ILE A 296 -1.37 -17.15 10.00
N ALA A 297 -1.17 -16.88 11.27
CA ALA A 297 -0.15 -15.95 11.74
C ALA A 297 1.20 -16.66 11.77
N THR A 298 2.20 -16.10 11.08
CA THR A 298 3.50 -16.73 10.91
C THR A 298 4.64 -15.76 11.24
N THR A 299 5.85 -16.28 11.35
CA THR A 299 7.07 -15.48 11.53
C THR A 299 7.37 -14.53 10.38
N GLU A 300 6.80 -14.77 9.19
CA GLU A 300 6.99 -13.93 8.01
C GLU A 300 5.84 -12.95 7.77
N GLY A 301 4.67 -13.19 8.39
CA GLY A 301 3.48 -12.35 8.23
C GLY A 301 2.18 -13.13 8.34
N LEU A 302 1.09 -12.53 7.86
CA LEU A 302 -0.21 -13.20 7.77
C LEU A 302 -0.32 -13.95 6.44
N ARG A 303 -0.80 -15.21 6.52
CA ARG A 303 -1.30 -15.96 5.37
C ARG A 303 -2.79 -16.22 5.51
N THR A 304 -3.48 -16.24 4.39
CA THR A 304 -4.83 -16.80 4.31
C THR A 304 -4.80 -18.10 3.53
N ALA A 305 -5.63 -19.05 3.91
CA ALA A 305 -5.73 -20.33 3.23
C ALA A 305 -7.20 -20.70 3.06
N LEU A 306 -7.52 -21.50 2.05
CA LEU A 306 -8.83 -22.09 1.86
C LEU A 306 -8.84 -23.52 2.37
N ILE A 307 -9.92 -23.85 3.09
CA ILE A 307 -10.21 -25.21 3.54
C ILE A 307 -11.10 -25.87 2.51
N ASP A 308 -10.63 -26.94 1.89
CA ASP A 308 -11.48 -27.81 1.06
C ASP A 308 -12.29 -28.72 1.99
N THR A 309 -13.56 -28.44 2.11
CA THR A 309 -14.48 -29.21 3.01
C THR A 309 -14.70 -30.66 2.58
N ASN A 310 -14.30 -31.06 1.37
CA ASN A 310 -14.42 -32.45 0.89
C ASN A 310 -13.18 -33.30 1.20
N SER A 311 -12.01 -32.70 1.06
CA SER A 311 -10.72 -33.41 1.25
C SER A 311 -10.02 -33.03 2.55
N ASN A 312 -10.49 -31.98 3.24
CA ASN A 312 -9.85 -31.36 4.41
C ASN A 312 -8.44 -30.84 4.14
N ALA A 313 -8.06 -30.72 2.86
CA ALA A 313 -6.81 -30.12 2.45
C ALA A 313 -6.86 -28.59 2.62
N VAL A 314 -5.72 -28.02 2.97
CA VAL A 314 -5.56 -26.58 3.18
C VAL A 314 -4.70 -26.02 2.06
N THR A 315 -5.30 -25.19 1.20
CA THR A 315 -4.57 -24.47 0.14
C THR A 315 -4.08 -23.15 0.68
N ILE A 316 -2.78 -23.05 0.94
CA ILE A 316 -2.14 -21.89 1.59
C ILE A 316 -1.81 -20.84 0.53
N GLY A 317 -2.23 -19.60 0.78
CA GLY A 317 -1.92 -18.42 -0.04
C GLY A 317 -0.55 -17.82 0.27
N PRO A 318 -0.16 -16.77 -0.50
CA PRO A 318 1.06 -16.02 -0.24
C PRO A 318 1.01 -15.29 1.10
N VAL A 319 2.20 -14.96 1.63
CA VAL A 319 2.34 -14.18 2.85
C VAL A 319 2.19 -12.69 2.59
N ILE A 320 1.64 -11.96 3.55
CA ILE A 320 1.65 -10.49 3.61
C ILE A 320 2.91 -10.09 4.40
N GLU A 321 4.05 -9.99 3.71
CA GLU A 321 5.36 -9.73 4.32
C GLU A 321 5.48 -8.31 4.91
N GLU A 322 4.82 -7.32 4.31
CA GLU A 322 4.92 -5.92 4.72
C GLU A 322 4.39 -5.65 6.15
N SER A 323 3.58 -6.56 6.68
CA SER A 323 3.14 -6.50 8.09
C SER A 323 4.21 -6.99 9.08
N GLY A 324 5.26 -7.69 8.59
CA GLY A 324 6.21 -8.41 9.41
C GLY A 324 5.56 -9.56 10.18
N GLU A 325 6.26 -10.14 11.13
CA GLU A 325 5.78 -11.26 11.96
C GLU A 325 4.39 -10.99 12.52
N ALA A 326 3.49 -11.97 12.34
CA ALA A 326 2.10 -11.93 12.80
C ALA A 326 1.90 -12.79 14.05
N PHE A 327 1.09 -12.29 14.99
CA PHE A 327 0.82 -12.94 16.27
C PHE A 327 -0.69 -13.19 16.45
N GLY A 328 -1.33 -12.57 17.47
CA GLY A 328 -2.73 -12.77 17.80
C GLY A 328 -3.70 -12.51 16.65
N LEU A 329 -4.71 -13.38 16.51
CA LEU A 329 -5.72 -13.32 15.45
C LEU A 329 -7.11 -13.08 16.03
N GLU A 330 -7.93 -12.29 15.33
CA GLU A 330 -9.36 -12.10 15.62
C GLU A 330 -10.12 -11.89 14.31
N ALA A 331 -11.38 -12.35 14.26
CA ALA A 331 -12.25 -12.17 13.10
C ALA A 331 -13.67 -11.80 13.52
N GLU A 332 -14.25 -10.77 12.90
CA GLU A 332 -15.64 -10.37 13.11
C GLU A 332 -16.24 -9.79 11.82
N GLY A 333 -17.37 -10.35 11.38
CA GLY A 333 -18.05 -9.92 10.16
C GLY A 333 -17.20 -10.16 8.91
N ARG A 334 -16.89 -9.12 8.16
CA ARG A 334 -16.02 -9.23 6.97
C ARG A 334 -14.55 -8.99 7.27
N PHE A 335 -14.22 -8.56 8.47
CA PHE A 335 -12.88 -8.15 8.83
C PHE A 335 -12.15 -9.19 9.66
N VAL A 336 -10.85 -9.22 9.46
CA VAL A 336 -9.90 -9.93 10.30
C VAL A 336 -8.85 -8.96 10.81
N TRP A 337 -8.37 -9.20 12.02
CA TRP A 337 -7.27 -8.44 12.63
C TRP A 337 -6.16 -9.38 13.01
N TRP A 338 -4.94 -8.90 12.90
CA TRP A 338 -3.77 -9.61 13.44
C TRP A 338 -2.82 -8.64 14.11
N GLY A 339 -2.14 -9.15 15.12
CA GLY A 339 -1.13 -8.44 15.85
C GLY A 339 0.21 -8.50 15.14
N GLY A 340 0.95 -7.39 15.17
CA GLY A 340 2.34 -7.31 14.76
C GLY A 340 3.25 -6.97 15.92
N SER A 341 4.51 -6.68 15.63
CA SER A 341 5.48 -6.15 16.59
C SER A 341 5.22 -4.68 16.93
N SER A 342 5.83 -4.20 18.01
CA SER A 342 5.80 -2.78 18.41
C SER A 342 4.38 -2.24 18.65
N GLY A 343 3.51 -3.06 19.24
CA GLY A 343 2.13 -2.67 19.59
C GLY A 343 1.22 -2.39 18.42
N LYS A 344 1.55 -2.83 17.20
CA LYS A 344 0.78 -2.59 15.99
C LYS A 344 -0.26 -3.66 15.76
N ILE A 345 -1.40 -3.24 15.20
CA ILE A 345 -2.42 -4.13 14.68
C ILE A 345 -2.62 -3.81 13.20
N TYR A 346 -2.96 -4.83 12.46
CA TYR A 346 -3.36 -4.75 11.06
C TYR A 346 -4.78 -5.27 10.90
N ARG A 347 -5.47 -4.83 9.86
CA ARG A 347 -6.83 -5.26 9.51
C ARG A 347 -6.92 -5.60 8.03
N ALA A 348 -7.69 -6.64 7.70
CA ALA A 348 -7.99 -6.99 6.31
C ALA A 348 -9.48 -7.26 6.11
N ASP A 349 -9.95 -7.05 4.88
CA ASP A 349 -11.32 -7.30 4.43
C ASP A 349 -11.37 -8.61 3.63
N LEU A 350 -11.95 -9.66 4.19
CA LEU A 350 -12.08 -10.98 3.55
C LEU A 350 -13.07 -11.01 2.38
N THR A 351 -13.79 -9.93 2.12
CA THR A 351 -14.68 -9.83 0.94
C THR A 351 -13.99 -9.25 -0.28
N ARG A 352 -12.75 -8.79 -0.14
CA ARG A 352 -11.95 -8.15 -1.18
C ARG A 352 -10.55 -8.76 -1.22
N PHE A 353 -10.19 -9.28 -2.37
CA PHE A 353 -8.88 -9.87 -2.59
C PHE A 353 -8.12 -9.06 -3.65
N THR A 354 -6.86 -8.79 -3.38
CA THR A 354 -5.95 -8.07 -4.27
C THR A 354 -5.18 -9.03 -5.18
N ALA A 355 -5.03 -10.27 -4.74
CA ALA A 355 -4.48 -11.40 -5.50
C ALA A 355 -5.12 -12.68 -4.97
N THR A 356 -4.81 -13.83 -5.56
CA THR A 356 -5.30 -15.12 -5.09
C THR A 356 -4.94 -15.34 -3.63
N LEU A 357 -5.93 -15.43 -2.75
CA LEU A 357 -5.78 -15.60 -1.30
C LEU A 357 -4.97 -14.48 -0.60
N VAL A 358 -4.96 -13.26 -1.16
CA VAL A 358 -4.43 -12.08 -0.49
C VAL A 358 -5.57 -11.10 -0.28
N PRO A 359 -6.10 -10.98 0.94
CA PRO A 359 -7.17 -10.03 1.23
C PRO A 359 -6.64 -8.58 1.17
N ALA A 360 -7.54 -7.64 0.91
CA ALA A 360 -7.24 -6.22 1.05
C ALA A 360 -6.90 -5.91 2.50
N TRP A 361 -5.74 -5.31 2.78
CA TRP A 361 -5.24 -5.09 4.14
C TRP A 361 -4.67 -3.67 4.34
N ALA A 362 -4.62 -3.23 5.59
CA ALA A 362 -3.98 -1.97 5.98
C ALA A 362 -3.50 -2.02 7.44
N SER A 363 -2.59 -1.10 7.81
CA SER A 363 -2.31 -0.85 9.21
C SER A 363 -3.56 -0.31 9.92
N ASP A 364 -3.76 -0.71 11.16
CA ASP A 364 -4.87 -0.29 12.00
C ASP A 364 -4.36 0.42 13.26
N LEU A 365 -4.76 -0.02 14.42
CA LEU A 365 -4.43 0.61 15.69
C LEU A 365 -2.98 0.35 16.12
N VAL A 366 -2.46 1.25 16.96
CA VAL A 366 -1.13 1.12 17.57
C VAL A 366 -1.25 1.43 19.06
N SER A 367 -0.59 0.64 19.93
CA SER A 367 -0.52 0.95 21.35
C SER A 367 0.26 2.24 21.59
N THR A 368 -0.12 2.99 22.62
CA THR A 368 0.60 4.22 22.99
C THR A 368 1.98 3.94 23.59
N GLY A 369 2.20 2.75 24.14
CA GLY A 369 3.51 2.28 24.64
C GLY A 369 4.46 1.86 23.52
N GLY A 370 3.94 1.26 22.43
CA GLY A 370 4.65 1.04 21.18
C GLY A 370 5.78 0.02 21.19
N SER A 371 5.89 -0.88 22.21
CA SER A 371 7.07 -1.72 22.37
C SER A 371 6.84 -3.23 22.24
N GLY A 372 5.69 -3.74 22.65
CA GLY A 372 5.43 -5.19 22.74
C GLY A 372 4.84 -5.81 21.48
N ASN A 373 4.96 -7.13 21.34
CA ASN A 373 4.20 -7.89 20.35
C ASN A 373 2.72 -7.97 20.75
N VAL A 374 1.81 -7.86 19.78
CA VAL A 374 0.39 -8.00 20.05
C VAL A 374 -0.02 -9.47 19.97
N ASN A 375 0.01 -10.15 21.11
CA ASN A 375 -0.18 -11.59 21.19
C ASN A 375 -1.65 -12.02 21.14
N SER A 376 -2.58 -11.12 21.40
CA SER A 376 -4.01 -11.40 21.39
C SER A 376 -4.83 -10.17 21.05
N ILE A 377 -5.95 -10.39 20.36
CA ILE A 377 -6.91 -9.34 19.96
C ILE A 377 -8.31 -9.85 20.28
N ALA A 378 -9.19 -8.93 20.68
CA ALA A 378 -10.59 -9.23 20.91
C ALA A 378 -11.50 -8.10 20.43
N ARG A 379 -12.60 -8.43 19.79
CA ARG A 379 -13.67 -7.49 19.45
C ARG A 379 -14.73 -7.50 20.53
N PHE A 380 -14.91 -6.37 21.20
CA PHE A 380 -15.87 -6.24 22.29
C PHE A 380 -16.59 -4.88 22.25
N GLY A 381 -17.92 -4.91 22.21
CA GLY A 381 -18.73 -3.69 22.12
C GLY A 381 -18.43 -2.81 20.91
N ASN A 382 -18.21 -3.42 19.75
CA ASN A 382 -17.82 -2.78 18.49
C ASN A 382 -16.46 -2.05 18.53
N LYS A 383 -15.63 -2.38 19.52
CA LYS A 383 -14.29 -1.83 19.69
C LYS A 383 -13.25 -2.94 19.68
N THR A 384 -12.03 -2.59 19.26
CA THR A 384 -10.89 -3.48 19.29
C THR A 384 -10.15 -3.31 20.61
N TYR A 385 -9.89 -4.42 21.28
CA TYR A 385 -9.01 -4.54 22.45
C TYR A 385 -7.88 -5.49 22.12
N PHE A 386 -6.71 -5.24 22.68
CA PHE A 386 -5.55 -6.10 22.41
C PHE A 386 -4.54 -6.07 23.54
N GLY A 387 -3.86 -7.19 23.70
CA GLY A 387 -2.76 -7.33 24.64
C GLY A 387 -1.42 -7.12 23.96
N ALA A 388 -0.71 -6.06 24.34
CA ALA A 388 0.66 -5.80 23.90
C ALA A 388 1.63 -6.31 24.98
N ALA A 389 2.45 -7.29 24.65
CA ALA A 389 3.38 -7.94 25.59
C ALA A 389 4.27 -6.90 26.28
N THR A 390 4.43 -7.02 27.59
CA THR A 390 5.19 -6.10 28.45
C THR A 390 4.67 -4.66 28.55
N ASP A 391 3.57 -4.34 27.89
CA ASP A 391 3.09 -2.96 27.71
C ASP A 391 1.70 -2.75 28.35
N GLY A 392 0.78 -3.70 28.21
CA GLY A 392 -0.55 -3.65 28.80
C GLY A 392 -1.68 -4.05 27.84
N VAL A 393 -2.92 -3.96 28.35
CA VAL A 393 -4.13 -4.10 27.54
C VAL A 393 -4.55 -2.74 27.03
N TYR A 394 -4.65 -2.61 25.75
CA TYR A 394 -5.10 -1.41 25.06
C TYR A 394 -6.48 -1.61 24.43
N GLY A 395 -7.21 -0.54 24.27
CA GLY A 395 -8.48 -0.53 23.58
C GLY A 395 -8.72 0.80 22.87
N GLU A 396 -9.58 0.79 21.87
CA GLU A 396 -10.03 2.03 21.22
C GLU A 396 -10.59 3.02 22.24
N SER A 397 -10.30 4.31 22.05
CA SER A 397 -10.82 5.37 22.93
C SER A 397 -12.35 5.30 23.07
N GLY A 398 -12.82 5.39 24.30
CA GLY A 398 -14.24 5.48 24.62
C GLY A 398 -14.89 6.77 24.13
N THR A 399 -14.12 7.84 23.98
CA THR A 399 -14.58 9.20 23.65
C THR A 399 -14.54 9.49 22.15
N GLY A 400 -14.04 8.58 21.32
CA GLY A 400 -13.93 8.77 19.85
C GLY A 400 -12.81 9.74 19.42
N VAL A 401 -11.89 10.06 20.31
CA VAL A 401 -10.71 10.87 20.00
C VAL A 401 -9.90 10.20 18.89
N LYS A 402 -9.52 10.98 17.88
CA LYS A 402 -8.71 10.52 16.74
C LYS A 402 -7.23 10.62 17.05
N VAL A 403 -6.38 9.85 16.34
CA VAL A 403 -4.93 10.03 16.39
C VAL A 403 -4.54 11.45 15.98
N ALA A 404 -3.43 11.98 16.50
CA ALA A 404 -3.02 13.35 16.23
C ALA A 404 -2.76 13.60 14.74
N SER A 405 -2.16 12.64 14.08
CA SER A 405 -1.92 12.67 12.63
C SER A 405 -1.86 11.24 12.08
N GLY A 406 -2.11 11.11 10.79
CA GLY A 406 -1.92 9.88 10.04
C GLY A 406 -1.37 10.19 8.66
N THR A 407 -0.65 9.23 8.08
CA THR A 407 -0.03 9.33 6.77
C THR A 407 -0.55 8.25 5.84
N LEU A 408 -0.79 8.62 4.59
CA LEU A 408 -1.10 7.72 3.49
C LEU A 408 -0.03 7.91 2.42
N ASN A 409 0.77 6.90 2.18
CA ASN A 409 1.66 6.84 1.02
C ASN A 409 0.86 6.25 -0.15
N ILE A 410 0.58 7.07 -1.15
CA ILE A 410 -0.19 6.69 -2.33
C ILE A 410 0.63 5.76 -3.23
N GLY A 411 1.95 5.94 -3.23
CA GLY A 411 2.88 5.24 -4.09
C GLY A 411 3.38 6.12 -5.23
N GLU A 412 4.17 5.52 -6.10
CA GLU A 412 4.78 6.16 -7.24
C GLU A 412 3.78 6.30 -8.39
N VAL A 413 3.61 7.52 -8.89
CA VAL A 413 2.77 7.87 -10.03
C VAL A 413 3.64 8.27 -11.20
N SER A 414 3.57 7.52 -12.30
CA SER A 414 4.31 7.75 -13.54
C SER A 414 3.45 8.24 -14.70
N TRP A 415 2.14 8.28 -14.51
CA TRP A 415 1.12 8.53 -15.57
C TRP A 415 1.25 7.57 -16.75
N SER A 416 1.72 6.34 -16.47
CA SER A 416 1.96 5.26 -17.44
C SER A 416 2.90 5.69 -18.58
N THR A 417 3.89 6.54 -18.32
CA THR A 417 4.88 7.00 -19.31
C THR A 417 6.21 7.32 -18.64
N VAL A 418 7.31 7.01 -19.33
CA VAL A 418 8.69 7.35 -18.92
C VAL A 418 9.12 8.75 -19.38
N ALA A 419 8.26 9.50 -20.08
CA ALA A 419 8.60 10.86 -20.48
C ALA A 419 8.73 11.78 -19.25
N PRO A 420 9.74 12.66 -19.20
CA PRO A 420 9.86 13.66 -18.13
C PRO A 420 8.65 14.59 -18.10
N LYS A 421 8.21 14.92 -16.90
CA LYS A 421 7.02 15.75 -16.67
C LYS A 421 7.18 16.66 -15.47
N LEU A 422 6.54 17.80 -15.52
CA LEU A 422 6.47 18.77 -14.44
C LEU A 422 5.16 18.59 -13.68
N LEU A 423 5.24 18.28 -12.40
CA LEU A 423 4.08 18.24 -11.52
C LEU A 423 3.51 19.66 -11.39
N ARG A 424 2.23 19.81 -11.67
CA ARG A 424 1.54 21.09 -11.61
C ARG A 424 0.87 21.30 -10.26
N ASN A 425 -0.11 20.46 -9.96
CA ASN A 425 -0.86 20.56 -8.72
C ASN A 425 -1.42 19.20 -8.30
N VAL A 426 -1.82 19.14 -7.04
CA VAL A 426 -2.69 18.10 -6.50
C VAL A 426 -3.90 18.79 -5.89
N THR A 427 -5.08 18.35 -6.28
CA THR A 427 -6.35 18.82 -5.74
C THR A 427 -6.95 17.72 -4.88
N VAL A 428 -7.37 18.05 -3.67
CA VAL A 428 -7.98 17.11 -2.72
C VAL A 428 -9.39 17.57 -2.38
N ARG A 429 -10.37 16.68 -2.56
CA ARG A 429 -11.76 16.94 -2.20
C ARG A 429 -12.09 16.33 -0.85
N GLN A 430 -12.63 17.17 0.02
CA GLN A 430 -13.13 16.78 1.33
C GLN A 430 -14.63 16.50 1.29
N SER A 431 -15.10 15.68 2.24
CA SER A 431 -16.53 15.44 2.44
C SER A 431 -17.25 16.73 2.84
N ARG A 432 -18.35 17.02 2.16
CA ARG A 432 -19.17 18.21 2.43
C ARG A 432 -19.88 18.15 3.77
N ASP A 433 -20.16 16.95 4.25
CA ASP A 433 -20.87 16.74 5.52
C ASP A 433 -20.05 17.16 6.75
N GLN A 434 -18.75 17.38 6.57
CA GLN A 434 -17.86 17.87 7.62
C GLN A 434 -17.92 19.39 7.84
N PHE A 435 -18.42 20.14 6.88
CA PHE A 435 -18.57 21.57 7.04
C PHE A 435 -19.74 21.83 7.98
N ASP A 436 -19.43 22.13 9.24
CA ASP A 436 -20.41 22.51 10.21
C ASP A 436 -21.20 23.73 9.69
N SER A 437 -22.48 23.50 9.40
CA SER A 437 -23.42 24.57 9.02
C SER A 437 -23.60 25.61 10.14
N THR A 438 -23.09 25.32 11.33
CA THR A 438 -23.05 26.21 12.49
C THR A 438 -21.74 27.00 12.62
N THR A 439 -20.75 26.80 11.73
CA THR A 439 -19.65 27.77 11.63
C THR A 439 -20.24 29.04 11.03
N THR A 440 -21.06 29.57 11.85
CA THR A 440 -21.53 30.93 11.84
C THR A 440 -20.45 31.80 11.26
N TYR A 441 -20.82 32.55 10.25
CA TYR A 441 -20.22 33.79 9.88
C TYR A 441 -19.35 34.32 11.03
N ARG A 442 -18.04 34.11 10.99
CA ARG A 442 -17.16 34.92 11.80
C ARG A 442 -17.29 36.33 11.24
N GLN A 443 -18.21 37.04 11.79
CA GLN A 443 -18.29 38.47 11.69
C GLN A 443 -16.94 39.05 12.17
N ALA A 444 -16.05 39.30 11.23
CA ALA A 444 -14.90 40.11 11.49
C ALA A 444 -15.45 41.54 11.76
N ALA A 445 -15.59 41.88 13.01
CA ALA A 445 -16.08 43.12 13.59
C ALA A 445 -17.60 43.39 13.45
N PRO A 446 -18.22 43.98 14.48
CA PRO A 446 -19.62 44.35 14.42
C PRO A 446 -19.78 45.53 13.46
N PHE A 447 -20.35 45.26 12.28
CA PHE A 447 -20.82 46.34 11.42
C PHE A 447 -22.07 46.95 12.07
N ALA A 448 -21.99 48.21 12.37
CA ALA A 448 -23.16 48.99 12.75
C ALA A 448 -24.21 48.93 11.62
N TYR A 449 -25.41 48.51 11.93
CA TYR A 449 -26.52 48.19 11.02
C TYR A 449 -27.12 49.41 10.30
N ASN A 450 -26.50 50.56 10.27
CA ASN A 450 -27.14 51.81 9.84
C ASN A 450 -26.43 52.53 8.69
N GLN A 451 -25.83 51.82 7.73
CA GLN A 451 -25.40 52.51 6.51
C GLN A 451 -25.79 51.73 5.29
N GLY A 452 -26.59 52.39 4.44
CA GLY A 452 -27.28 51.82 3.31
C GLY A 452 -26.43 51.03 2.33
N ALA A 453 -27.05 50.02 1.78
CA ALA A 453 -26.70 49.28 0.56
C ALA A 453 -25.24 48.83 0.44
N SER A 454 -24.71 48.10 1.39
CA SER A 454 -23.55 47.25 1.18
C SER A 454 -24.02 45.82 0.90
N THR A 455 -23.84 45.41 -0.35
CA THR A 455 -23.98 44.00 -0.77
C THR A 455 -23.01 43.14 0.05
N PHE A 456 -23.54 42.35 0.94
CA PHE A 456 -22.80 41.33 1.66
C PHE A 456 -22.27 40.30 0.67
N ARG A 457 -21.06 40.41 0.21
CA ARG A 457 -20.25 39.31 -0.31
C ARG A 457 -19.29 38.89 0.78
N GLY A 458 -19.79 38.25 1.80
CA GLY A 458 -18.97 37.46 2.70
C GLY A 458 -18.46 36.27 1.89
N THR A 459 -17.16 36.16 1.66
CA THR A 459 -16.56 34.95 1.17
C THR A 459 -16.75 33.91 2.27
N GLN A 460 -17.63 32.94 2.04
CA GLN A 460 -17.81 31.82 2.96
C GLN A 460 -16.55 30.99 2.87
N VAL A 461 -15.65 31.13 3.83
CA VAL A 461 -14.49 30.26 3.94
C VAL A 461 -14.94 29.04 4.69
N SER A 462 -15.15 27.94 3.99
CA SER A 462 -15.37 26.64 4.60
C SER A 462 -14.08 26.17 5.22
N VAL A 463 -14.07 25.99 6.54
CA VAL A 463 -12.93 25.49 7.29
C VAL A 463 -13.17 24.03 7.61
N MET A 464 -12.27 23.17 7.15
CA MET A 464 -12.30 21.74 7.44
C MET A 464 -11.81 21.49 8.88
N PRO A 465 -12.37 20.52 9.62
CA PRO A 465 -11.80 20.14 10.91
C PRO A 465 -10.45 19.46 10.71
N GLY A 466 -9.39 20.12 11.21
CA GLY A 466 -8.02 19.66 11.05
C GLY A 466 -7.34 20.19 9.78
N THR A 467 -6.30 19.51 9.32
CA THR A 467 -5.49 19.94 8.16
C THR A 467 -5.07 18.76 7.29
N VAL A 468 -4.79 19.08 6.03
CA VAL A 468 -4.18 18.17 5.06
C VAL A 468 -2.87 18.76 4.57
N LYS A 469 -1.84 17.94 4.49
CA LYS A 469 -0.55 18.25 3.90
C LYS A 469 -0.22 17.23 2.82
N PHE A 470 0.36 17.68 1.73
CA PHE A 470 0.73 16.83 0.62
C PHE A 470 2.23 16.96 0.32
N LYS A 471 2.88 15.83 0.10
CA LYS A 471 4.30 15.73 -0.20
C LYS A 471 4.48 14.95 -1.48
N ALA A 472 5.30 15.47 -2.38
CA ALA A 472 5.74 14.82 -3.61
C ALA A 472 7.25 14.63 -3.56
N THR A 473 7.72 13.43 -3.82
CA THR A 473 9.15 13.10 -3.93
C THR A 473 9.43 12.63 -5.36
N ASN A 474 10.36 13.28 -6.05
CA ASN A 474 10.73 12.95 -7.42
C ASN A 474 11.76 11.80 -7.49
N ASP A 475 12.13 11.37 -8.70
CA ASP A 475 13.09 10.27 -8.94
C ASP A 475 14.48 10.55 -8.36
N ASN A 476 14.85 11.81 -8.20
CA ASN A 476 16.14 12.23 -7.62
C ASN A 476 16.06 12.37 -6.08
N ASN A 477 14.98 11.89 -5.45
CA ASN A 477 14.68 12.05 -4.04
C ASN A 477 14.55 13.52 -3.59
N ALA A 478 14.33 14.47 -4.51
CA ALA A 478 14.00 15.83 -4.14
C ALA A 478 12.56 15.90 -3.66
N VAL A 479 12.37 16.47 -2.47
CA VAL A 479 11.08 16.56 -1.78
C VAL A 479 10.49 17.95 -1.98
N SER A 480 9.25 17.99 -2.45
CA SER A 480 8.42 19.19 -2.46
C SER A 480 7.20 18.94 -1.57
N GLU A 481 6.94 19.84 -0.63
CA GLU A 481 5.89 19.72 0.37
C GLU A 481 5.04 20.98 0.40
N VAL A 482 3.72 20.82 0.39
CA VAL A 482 2.74 21.91 0.42
C VAL A 482 1.71 21.67 1.51
N GLY A 483 1.34 22.71 2.20
CA GLY A 483 0.43 22.67 3.34
C GLY A 483 1.17 22.90 4.68
N PRO A 484 0.49 22.71 5.82
CA PRO A 484 -0.87 22.18 5.98
C PRO A 484 -1.98 23.17 5.56
N LEU A 485 -3.00 22.67 4.86
CA LEU A 485 -4.17 23.41 4.42
C LEU A 485 -5.41 22.97 5.21
N SER A 486 -6.26 23.92 5.59
CA SER A 486 -7.55 23.67 6.25
C SER A 486 -8.70 24.47 5.62
N THR A 487 -8.41 25.29 4.63
CA THR A 487 -9.38 26.17 3.96
C THR A 487 -9.31 25.98 2.46
N GLY A 488 -10.46 25.95 1.84
CA GLY A 488 -10.64 25.70 0.41
C GLY A 488 -11.58 24.52 0.16
N VAL A 489 -12.32 24.55 -0.92
CA VAL A 489 -13.19 23.46 -1.37
C VAL A 489 -13.18 23.47 -2.90
N PRO A 490 -12.39 22.60 -3.51
CA PRO A 490 -11.40 21.67 -2.93
C PRO A 490 -10.14 22.35 -2.37
N LEU A 491 -9.26 21.56 -1.71
CA LEU A 491 -7.91 22.00 -1.35
C LEU A 491 -6.99 21.86 -2.56
N ASP A 492 -6.30 22.92 -2.93
CA ASP A 492 -5.34 22.93 -4.04
C ASP A 492 -3.92 23.07 -3.51
N PHE A 493 -3.07 22.12 -3.89
CA PHE A 493 -1.65 22.06 -3.55
C PHE A 493 -0.84 22.32 -4.81
N ASP A 494 -0.32 23.53 -4.95
CA ASP A 494 0.53 23.92 -6.07
C ASP A 494 1.99 23.58 -5.77
N PHE A 495 2.62 22.82 -6.66
CA PHE A 495 3.99 22.37 -6.50
C PHE A 495 4.93 23.14 -7.45
N ALA A 496 5.99 23.69 -6.89
CA ALA A 496 7.14 24.17 -7.65
C ALA A 496 8.15 23.01 -7.75
N SER A 497 7.90 22.05 -8.61
CA SER A 497 8.73 20.85 -8.73
C SER A 497 9.66 20.92 -9.95
N GLU A 498 10.79 20.21 -9.87
CA GLU A 498 11.65 19.94 -11.03
C GLU A 498 11.00 18.89 -11.93
N SER A 499 11.41 18.82 -13.20
CA SER A 499 10.96 17.78 -14.12
C SER A 499 11.46 16.42 -13.68
N SER A 500 10.58 15.41 -13.68
CA SER A 500 10.85 14.05 -13.24
C SER A 500 10.05 13.05 -14.06
N VAL A 501 10.50 11.80 -14.10
CA VAL A 501 9.79 10.69 -14.76
C VAL A 501 8.60 10.22 -13.92
N SER A 502 8.76 10.22 -12.59
CA SER A 502 7.71 9.84 -11.66
C SER A 502 7.75 10.67 -10.38
N TYR A 503 6.69 10.59 -9.59
CA TYR A 503 6.59 11.20 -8.26
C TYR A 503 5.94 10.23 -7.29
N ASN A 504 6.57 10.05 -6.13
CA ASN A 504 5.94 9.36 -5.00
C ASN A 504 5.15 10.37 -4.18
N PHE A 505 3.87 10.09 -3.93
CA PHE A 505 2.97 10.97 -3.18
C PHE A 505 2.67 10.45 -1.79
N GLU A 506 2.74 11.36 -0.82
CA GLU A 506 2.36 11.12 0.57
C GLU A 506 1.39 12.20 1.04
N MET A 507 0.25 11.79 1.57
CA MET A 507 -0.75 12.67 2.16
C MET A 507 -0.75 12.51 3.68
N THR A 508 -0.63 13.60 4.41
CA THR A 508 -0.72 13.62 5.88
C THR A 508 -2.00 14.32 6.30
N LEU A 509 -2.83 13.62 7.06
CA LEU A 509 -4.00 14.17 7.74
C LEU A 509 -3.64 14.51 9.18
N THR A 510 -4.11 15.64 9.68
CA THR A 510 -3.96 16.04 11.10
C THR A 510 -5.33 16.37 11.65
N ARG A 511 -5.68 15.84 12.83
CA ARG A 511 -6.98 16.09 13.47
C ARG A 511 -7.15 17.57 13.89
N ASP A 512 -8.37 17.95 14.19
CA ASP A 512 -8.66 19.24 14.79
C ASP A 512 -8.05 19.32 16.21
N THR A 513 -7.43 20.47 16.50
CA THR A 513 -6.79 20.72 17.81
C THR A 513 -7.79 21.18 18.87
N SER A 514 -8.91 21.77 18.45
CA SER A 514 -9.95 22.29 19.35
C SER A 514 -10.98 21.21 19.69
N ASN A 515 -11.29 20.35 18.71
CA ASN A 515 -12.16 19.18 18.90
C ASN A 515 -11.45 17.92 18.40
N THR A 516 -10.79 17.24 19.30
CA THR A 516 -9.95 16.06 19.00
C THR A 516 -10.72 14.84 18.51
N THR A 517 -12.05 14.86 18.50
CA THR A 517 -12.89 13.82 17.91
C THR A 517 -13.12 14.01 16.42
N LEU A 518 -12.80 15.19 15.89
CA LEU A 518 -12.95 15.53 14.49
C LEU A 518 -11.61 15.43 13.74
N ALA A 519 -11.68 14.96 12.51
CA ALA A 519 -10.56 14.82 11.60
C ALA A 519 -11.01 15.05 10.16
N PRO A 520 -10.10 15.37 9.22
CA PRO A 520 -10.44 15.45 7.80
C PRO A 520 -11.04 14.14 7.29
N ILE A 521 -12.09 14.22 6.48
CA ILE A 521 -12.62 13.12 5.66
C ILE A 521 -12.35 13.49 4.21
N ILE A 522 -11.57 12.70 3.52
CA ILE A 522 -11.14 12.91 2.14
C ILE A 522 -11.89 11.95 1.23
N GLU A 523 -12.56 12.48 0.20
CA GLU A 523 -13.34 11.72 -0.78
C GLU A 523 -12.54 11.39 -2.04
N ASP A 524 -11.64 12.27 -2.48
CA ASP A 524 -10.74 11.99 -3.59
C ASP A 524 -9.51 12.90 -3.58
N TRP A 525 -8.55 12.52 -4.39
CA TRP A 525 -7.46 13.39 -4.83
C TRP A 525 -7.26 13.25 -6.33
N VAL A 526 -6.83 14.34 -6.95
CA VAL A 526 -6.51 14.41 -8.37
C VAL A 526 -5.17 15.12 -8.52
N THR A 527 -4.23 14.53 -9.24
CA THR A 527 -2.97 15.18 -9.60
C THR A 527 -2.92 15.48 -11.09
N SER A 528 -2.27 16.58 -11.45
CA SER A 528 -2.02 16.94 -12.84
C SER A 528 -0.56 17.26 -13.08
N CYS A 529 -0.03 16.81 -14.22
CA CYS A 529 1.31 17.12 -14.68
C CYS A 529 1.32 17.56 -16.14
N ILE A 530 2.38 18.25 -16.52
CA ILE A 530 2.63 18.67 -17.90
C ILE A 530 3.88 17.95 -18.39
N ALA A 531 3.81 17.33 -19.57
CA ALA A 531 4.98 16.73 -20.19
C ALA A 531 6.03 17.80 -20.48
N THR A 532 7.27 17.51 -20.09
CA THR A 532 8.44 18.35 -20.36
C THR A 532 9.46 17.55 -21.19
N PRO A 533 9.10 17.19 -22.44
CA PRO A 533 10.01 16.43 -23.27
C PRO A 533 11.29 17.22 -23.52
N ASP A 534 12.38 16.51 -23.69
CA ASP A 534 13.64 17.10 -24.13
C ASP A 534 13.41 17.98 -25.35
N ARG A 535 14.15 19.05 -25.42
CA ARG A 535 14.10 19.95 -26.57
C ARG A 535 15.23 19.64 -27.52
N VAL A 536 14.91 19.57 -28.78
CA VAL A 536 15.85 19.39 -29.88
C VAL A 536 15.80 20.57 -30.82
N ASP A 537 16.90 20.88 -31.48
CA ASP A 537 16.86 21.89 -32.52
C ASP A 537 16.47 21.24 -33.85
N GLU A 538 15.45 21.79 -34.46
CA GLU A 538 15.09 21.54 -35.83
C GLU A 538 15.85 22.54 -36.70
N ILE A 539 16.66 22.02 -37.64
CA ILE A 539 17.51 22.83 -38.53
C ILE A 539 16.99 22.60 -39.94
N ILE A 540 16.59 23.67 -40.60
CA ILE A 540 16.25 23.68 -42.02
C ILE A 540 17.45 24.29 -42.74
N ALA A 541 18.22 23.45 -43.43
CA ALA A 541 19.45 23.84 -44.13
C ALA A 541 19.26 23.75 -45.65
N PRO A 542 18.97 24.85 -46.31
CA PRO A 542 18.92 24.90 -47.80
C PRO A 542 20.32 24.91 -48.37
N ILE A 543 20.86 23.73 -48.66
CA ILE A 543 22.18 23.50 -49.21
C ILE A 543 22.20 23.84 -50.71
N ILE A 544 23.16 24.63 -51.12
CA ILE A 544 23.36 25.01 -52.51
C ILE A 544 24.21 23.97 -53.19
N LEU A 545 23.63 23.29 -54.17
CA LEU A 545 24.29 22.29 -54.98
C LEU A 545 24.46 22.85 -56.42
N LYS A 546 25.61 23.46 -56.66
CA LYS A 546 26.03 23.91 -58.01
C LYS A 546 27.26 23.12 -58.40
N ARG A 547 27.46 22.91 -59.68
CA ARG A 547 28.57 22.16 -60.22
C ARG A 547 29.94 22.70 -59.75
N GLN A 548 30.05 24.00 -59.49
CA GLN A 548 31.20 24.66 -58.90
C GLN A 548 30.72 25.67 -57.86
N VAL A 549 31.17 25.51 -56.63
CA VAL A 549 30.90 26.46 -55.54
C VAL A 549 32.23 26.86 -54.89
N LEU A 550 32.45 28.16 -54.76
CA LEU A 550 33.59 28.68 -53.99
C LEU A 550 33.23 28.71 -52.51
N THR A 551 33.89 27.92 -51.70
CA THR A 551 33.65 27.81 -50.25
C THR A 551 34.28 28.93 -49.44
N SER A 552 35.24 29.67 -50.01
CA SER A 552 35.90 30.83 -49.38
C SER A 552 36.35 31.86 -50.39
N ARG A 553 36.26 33.14 -50.03
CA ARG A 553 36.74 34.27 -50.87
C ARG A 553 38.25 34.24 -51.18
N ASN A 554 39.04 33.56 -50.33
CA ASN A 554 40.50 33.61 -50.36
C ASN A 554 41.17 32.30 -50.78
N SER A 555 40.46 31.20 -50.88
CA SER A 555 41.06 29.89 -51.18
C SER A 555 40.80 29.41 -52.61
N GLY A 556 40.73 30.14 -53.55
CA GLY A 556 40.77 29.94 -55.01
C GLY A 556 40.37 28.58 -55.64
N SER A 557 40.10 27.54 -54.87
CA SER A 557 39.77 26.22 -55.40
C SER A 557 38.27 25.99 -55.28
N PRO A 558 37.54 25.83 -56.38
CA PRO A 558 36.14 25.52 -56.36
C PRO A 558 35.93 24.08 -55.88
N ILE A 559 34.96 23.87 -54.98
CA ILE A 559 34.44 22.54 -54.69
C ILE A 559 33.48 22.15 -55.80
N MET A 560 33.75 20.97 -56.40
CA MET A 560 32.87 20.36 -57.39
C MET A 560 31.90 19.42 -56.69
N PHE A 561 30.60 19.63 -56.89
CA PHE A 561 29.58 18.75 -56.33
C PHE A 561 28.95 17.90 -57.44
N ASP A 562 28.85 16.59 -57.18
CA ASP A 562 27.93 15.72 -57.88
C ASP A 562 26.59 15.68 -57.07
N SER A 563 25.63 16.47 -57.51
CA SER A 563 24.35 16.64 -56.83
C SER A 563 23.57 15.35 -56.71
N ALA A 564 23.65 14.44 -57.69
CA ALA A 564 22.98 13.16 -57.64
C ALA A 564 23.60 12.22 -56.57
N THR A 565 24.94 12.15 -56.53
CA THR A 565 25.67 11.36 -55.52
C THR A 565 25.43 11.88 -54.11
N ILE A 566 25.46 13.20 -53.91
CA ILE A 566 25.20 13.82 -52.59
C ILE A 566 23.76 13.53 -52.14
N PHE A 567 22.79 13.76 -53.04
CA PHE A 567 21.39 13.48 -52.72
C PHE A 567 21.16 12.01 -52.33
N ASN A 568 21.72 11.07 -53.12
CA ASN A 568 21.57 9.65 -52.82
C ASN A 568 22.29 9.24 -51.52
N THR A 569 23.44 9.83 -51.21
CA THR A 569 24.16 9.58 -49.95
C THR A 569 23.36 10.05 -48.76
N LEU A 570 22.89 11.29 -48.79
CA LEU A 570 22.08 11.84 -47.69
C LEU A 570 20.71 11.10 -47.55
N ARG A 571 20.13 10.69 -48.71
CA ARG A 571 18.91 9.87 -48.70
C ARG A 571 19.16 8.51 -48.08
N SER A 572 20.26 7.84 -48.39
CA SER A 572 20.62 6.56 -47.76
C SER A 572 20.82 6.71 -46.25
N ARG A 573 21.44 7.81 -45.79
CA ARG A 573 21.58 8.11 -44.36
C ARG A 573 20.21 8.33 -43.68
N MET A 574 19.31 9.07 -44.34
CA MET A 574 17.97 9.30 -43.88
C MET A 574 17.17 7.98 -43.78
N GLU A 575 17.20 7.16 -44.84
CA GLU A 575 16.49 5.87 -44.87
C GLU A 575 17.03 4.86 -43.83
N ALA A 576 18.34 4.94 -43.56
CA ALA A 576 18.97 4.11 -42.52
C ALA A 576 18.73 4.62 -41.09
N GLY A 577 18.18 5.81 -40.91
CA GLY A 577 17.91 6.40 -39.57
C GLY A 577 19.18 6.66 -38.74
N VAL A 578 20.34 6.78 -39.37
CA VAL A 578 21.62 6.97 -38.66
C VAL A 578 21.89 8.43 -38.33
N THR A 579 22.58 8.67 -37.22
CA THR A 579 23.03 10.01 -36.85
C THR A 579 24.24 10.41 -37.70
N VAL A 580 24.27 11.66 -38.12
CA VAL A 580 25.39 12.27 -38.86
C VAL A 580 25.94 13.48 -38.12
N ASP A 581 27.20 13.82 -38.37
CA ASP A 581 27.80 15.02 -37.79
C ASP A 581 27.35 16.28 -38.57
N TYR A 582 26.90 17.28 -37.81
CA TYR A 582 26.59 18.61 -38.31
C TYR A 582 27.44 19.65 -37.60
N ILE A 583 28.16 20.45 -38.37
CA ILE A 583 29.04 21.50 -37.85
C ILE A 583 28.63 22.83 -38.47
N GLU A 584 28.35 23.81 -37.62
CA GLU A 584 28.00 25.18 -37.98
C GLU A 584 28.90 26.14 -37.18
N GLY A 585 29.88 26.73 -37.84
CA GLY A 585 30.88 27.57 -37.16
C GLY A 585 31.70 26.79 -36.14
N THR A 586 31.54 27.13 -34.85
CA THR A 586 32.15 26.42 -33.71
C THR A 586 31.25 25.33 -33.10
N ARG A 587 30.04 25.19 -33.56
CA ARG A 587 29.02 24.29 -33.05
C ARG A 587 29.09 22.96 -33.80
N ALA A 588 29.34 21.88 -33.08
CA ALA A 588 29.38 20.53 -33.59
C ALA A 588 28.35 19.69 -32.88
N GLU A 589 27.41 19.07 -33.60
CA GLU A 589 26.26 18.35 -33.06
C GLU A 589 26.03 17.06 -33.87
N LYS A 590 25.43 16.07 -33.21
CA LYS A 590 24.87 14.91 -33.89
C LYS A 590 23.43 15.23 -34.31
N VAL A 591 23.10 14.92 -35.56
CA VAL A 591 21.75 15.16 -36.09
C VAL A 591 21.24 13.93 -36.83
N THR A 592 19.91 13.78 -36.89
CA THR A 592 19.23 12.86 -37.81
C THR A 592 18.68 13.65 -39.01
N ILE A 593 18.65 13.02 -40.17
CA ILE A 593 18.07 13.63 -41.37
C ILE A 593 16.61 13.19 -41.44
N GLU A 594 15.68 14.14 -41.23
CA GLU A 594 14.24 13.86 -41.21
C GLU A 594 13.62 13.92 -42.61
N ARG A 595 14.09 14.86 -43.42
CA ARG A 595 13.52 15.09 -44.75
C ARG A 595 14.52 15.72 -45.70
N LEU A 596 14.47 15.29 -46.95
CA LEU A 596 15.15 15.88 -48.07
C LEU A 596 14.13 16.38 -49.10
N SER A 597 14.31 17.62 -49.54
CA SER A 597 13.46 18.22 -50.57
C SER A 597 14.35 18.91 -51.60
N MET A 598 14.25 18.48 -52.85
CA MET A 598 15.01 19.00 -53.94
C MET A 598 14.27 20.13 -54.69
N ARG A 599 14.98 21.25 -54.90
CA ARG A 599 14.50 22.39 -55.73
C ARG A 599 15.48 22.64 -56.84
N PRO A 600 15.31 21.98 -57.98
CA PRO A 600 16.25 22.14 -59.10
C PRO A 600 16.04 23.47 -59.83
N ASP A 601 17.15 24.21 -60.09
CA ASP A 601 17.20 25.39 -60.95
C ASP A 601 17.51 24.97 -62.38
N ARG A 602 18.34 23.93 -62.56
CA ARG A 602 18.73 23.34 -63.83
C ARG A 602 18.81 21.84 -63.73
N VAL A 603 18.39 21.14 -64.75
CA VAL A 603 18.48 19.69 -64.89
C VAL A 603 19.12 19.38 -66.22
N SER A 604 20.01 18.40 -66.33
CA SER A 604 20.58 17.94 -67.58
C SER A 604 19.50 17.27 -68.46
N ASP A 605 19.67 17.33 -69.77
CA ASP A 605 18.72 16.77 -70.75
C ASP A 605 18.48 15.26 -70.55
N ASN A 606 19.45 14.54 -69.96
CA ASN A 606 19.35 13.11 -69.65
C ASN A 606 19.05 12.84 -68.17
N GLY A 607 18.82 13.86 -67.33
CA GLY A 607 18.54 13.74 -65.90
C GLY A 607 19.73 13.28 -65.07
N ALA A 608 20.94 13.17 -65.62
CA ALA A 608 22.09 12.63 -64.95
C ALA A 608 22.67 13.54 -63.84
N TRP A 609 22.40 14.83 -63.91
CA TRP A 609 22.74 15.82 -62.88
C TRP A 609 21.74 16.97 -62.82
N TRP A 610 21.73 17.67 -61.73
CA TRP A 610 20.92 18.87 -61.53
C TRP A 610 21.73 19.92 -60.72
N GLU A 611 21.37 21.15 -60.86
CA GLU A 611 21.84 22.26 -60.02
C GLU A 611 20.64 22.91 -59.36
N GLY A 612 20.78 23.33 -58.11
CA GLY A 612 19.68 23.97 -57.37
C GLY A 612 19.93 23.97 -55.87
N THR A 613 18.85 23.96 -55.13
CA THR A 613 18.87 23.93 -53.66
C THR A 613 18.33 22.59 -53.16
N LEU A 614 19.13 21.94 -52.28
CA LEU A 614 18.64 20.79 -51.52
C LEU A 614 18.30 21.26 -50.12
N VAL A 615 17.05 21.26 -49.77
CA VAL A 615 16.57 21.60 -48.44
C VAL A 615 16.63 20.33 -47.56
N VAL A 616 17.48 20.36 -46.57
CA VAL A 616 17.68 19.28 -45.59
C VAL A 616 17.04 19.72 -44.29
N ARG A 617 16.13 18.91 -43.78
CA ARG A 617 15.58 19.07 -42.44
C ARG A 617 16.30 18.12 -41.51
N LEU A 618 16.90 18.65 -40.47
CA LEU A 618 17.69 17.94 -39.49
C LEU A 618 17.10 18.13 -38.10
N LEU A 619 17.19 17.09 -37.26
CA LEU A 619 16.91 17.18 -35.85
C LEU A 619 18.16 16.86 -35.05
N THR A 620 18.48 17.68 -34.05
CA THR A 620 19.60 17.37 -33.16
C THR A 620 19.24 16.19 -32.27
N VAL A 621 20.21 15.32 -32.00
CA VAL A 621 20.04 14.21 -31.07
C VAL A 621 20.41 14.72 -29.68
N PRO A 622 19.53 14.57 -28.67
CA PRO A 622 19.86 14.93 -27.28
C PRO A 622 21.12 14.17 -26.84
N SER A 623 22.03 14.87 -26.18
CA SER A 623 23.30 14.30 -25.67
C SER A 623 23.09 13.53 -24.37
#